data_2cafe505286527b857087c46f108ab91
#
_entry.id   2cafe505286527b857087c46f108ab91
#
_cell.length_a   1.000
_cell.length_b   1.000
_cell.length_c   1.000
_cell.angle_alpha   90.00
_cell.angle_beta   90.00
_cell.angle_gamma   90.00
#
_symmetry.space_group_name_H-M   'P 1'
#
loop_
_entity.id
_entity.type
_entity.pdbx_description
1 polymer ?
#
loop_
_entity_poly.entity_id
_entity_poly.type
_entity_poly.pdbx_seq_one_letter_code
_entity_poly.pdbx_strand_id
1 'polypeptide(L)'
;MEKRRAALVLAGGGARGVAHIGAIEELESQGFEVHAVAGTSMGALVGGMYASGHLEAFKEWMYTLDKYKVFSLVDFALSTEGLVKGNRVIGAMKELVPDVKIEQMPLPFAAVAADLLTGREVVLERGGLYDAIRASISIPSVFRPVRRGNMVLVDGGTVNPLPLNRVRREPGDVLVAVDVSAPFSDEMAARVSSSLNYYKVITASSEIMQQHIARLMCEIYKPDLLIELPADRFGIFEFYRAREIVEAGRLAARAALEQHMVVAG
;
A
#
# COMPACT_ATOMS: atom_id res chain seq x y z
N MET A 1 -4.26 -24.26 -18.20
CA MET A 1 -5.26 -23.71 -17.27
C MET A 1 -5.71 -22.37 -17.81
N GLU A 2 -7.00 -22.11 -17.81
CA GLU A 2 -7.54 -20.80 -18.20
C GLU A 2 -7.06 -19.76 -17.17
N LYS A 3 -6.50 -18.64 -17.63
CA LYS A 3 -6.00 -17.58 -16.74
C LYS A 3 -7.19 -16.89 -16.06
N ARG A 4 -7.12 -16.73 -14.76
CA ARG A 4 -8.14 -16.01 -13.98
C ARG A 4 -7.82 -14.51 -13.98
N ARG A 5 -8.65 -13.71 -14.61
CA ARG A 5 -8.49 -12.25 -14.63
C ARG A 5 -8.74 -11.68 -13.25
N ALA A 6 -7.88 -10.79 -12.78
CA ALA A 6 -7.96 -10.19 -11.45
C ALA A 6 -7.95 -8.66 -11.51
N ALA A 7 -8.86 -8.05 -10.77
CA ALA A 7 -8.80 -6.65 -10.39
C ALA A 7 -8.17 -6.56 -8.98
N LEU A 8 -6.97 -5.99 -8.88
CA LEU A 8 -6.14 -6.04 -7.69
C LEU A 8 -6.22 -4.75 -6.87
N VAL A 9 -6.45 -4.89 -5.57
CA VAL A 9 -6.51 -3.77 -4.63
C VAL A 9 -5.47 -3.95 -3.53
N LEU A 10 -4.64 -2.92 -3.33
CA LEU A 10 -3.50 -2.93 -2.42
C LEU A 10 -3.68 -1.88 -1.32
N ALA A 11 -3.75 -2.35 -0.07
CA ALA A 11 -3.92 -1.48 1.09
C ALA A 11 -2.70 -0.61 1.40
N GLY A 12 -2.91 0.45 2.16
CA GLY A 12 -1.85 1.17 2.86
C GLY A 12 -1.23 0.33 3.99
N GLY A 13 -0.01 0.69 4.45
CA GLY A 13 0.60 -0.07 5.56
C GLY A 13 2.06 0.24 5.85
N GLY A 14 2.62 1.32 5.30
CA GLY A 14 4.06 1.64 5.46
C GLY A 14 4.94 0.50 4.95
N ALA A 15 6.00 0.13 5.66
CA ALA A 15 6.92 -0.93 5.24
C ALA A 15 6.23 -2.29 5.05
N ARG A 16 5.13 -2.57 5.76
CA ARG A 16 4.34 -3.79 5.58
C ARG A 16 3.82 -3.93 4.14
N GLY A 17 3.57 -2.82 3.45
CA GLY A 17 3.13 -2.82 2.06
C GLY A 17 4.15 -3.39 1.06
N VAL A 18 5.42 -3.60 1.45
CA VAL A 18 6.39 -4.36 0.65
C VAL A 18 5.91 -5.81 0.46
N ALA A 19 5.05 -6.33 1.34
CA ALA A 19 4.43 -7.65 1.22
C ALA A 19 3.55 -7.80 -0.04
N HIS A 20 3.02 -6.70 -0.56
CA HIS A 20 2.27 -6.70 -1.82
C HIS A 20 3.07 -7.31 -2.97
N ILE A 21 4.40 -7.14 -2.99
CA ILE A 21 5.27 -7.71 -4.01
C ILE A 21 5.16 -9.25 -3.99
N GLY A 22 5.35 -9.85 -2.81
CA GLY A 22 5.27 -11.31 -2.67
C GLY A 22 3.85 -11.85 -2.95
N ALA A 23 2.82 -11.10 -2.56
CA ALA A 23 1.43 -11.47 -2.86
C ALA A 23 1.13 -11.45 -4.36
N ILE A 24 1.62 -10.44 -5.11
CA ILE A 24 1.48 -10.35 -6.56
C ILE A 24 2.18 -11.53 -7.24
N GLU A 25 3.43 -11.80 -6.86
CA GLU A 25 4.22 -12.91 -7.44
C GLU A 25 3.54 -14.28 -7.19
N GLU A 26 2.97 -14.50 -6.00
CA GLU A 26 2.24 -15.75 -5.72
C GLU A 26 0.95 -15.84 -6.53
N LEU A 27 0.17 -14.76 -6.65
CA LEU A 27 -1.04 -14.71 -7.48
C LEU A 27 -0.72 -15.06 -8.94
N GLU A 28 0.31 -14.45 -9.52
CA GLU A 28 0.74 -14.74 -10.91
C GLU A 28 1.20 -16.19 -11.07
N SER A 29 1.94 -16.74 -10.10
CA SER A 29 2.38 -18.14 -10.10
C SER A 29 1.23 -19.13 -10.09
N GLN A 30 0.09 -18.73 -9.47
CA GLN A 30 -1.15 -19.51 -9.38
C GLN A 30 -2.12 -19.25 -10.56
N GLY A 31 -1.64 -18.56 -11.62
CA GLY A 31 -2.37 -18.36 -12.86
C GLY A 31 -3.36 -17.19 -12.84
N PHE A 32 -3.24 -16.26 -11.91
CA PHE A 32 -3.96 -14.99 -12.00
C PHE A 32 -3.29 -14.06 -13.02
N GLU A 33 -4.09 -13.35 -13.77
CA GLU A 33 -3.66 -12.28 -14.66
C GLU A 33 -4.27 -10.96 -14.19
N VAL A 34 -3.44 -10.12 -13.57
CA VAL A 34 -3.89 -8.81 -13.10
C VAL A 34 -4.06 -7.89 -14.30
N HIS A 35 -5.23 -7.27 -14.44
CA HIS A 35 -5.52 -6.35 -15.55
C HIS A 35 -5.83 -4.92 -15.10
N ALA A 36 -6.02 -4.67 -13.80
CA ALA A 36 -6.17 -3.34 -13.23
C ALA A 36 -5.73 -3.34 -11.77
N VAL A 37 -5.21 -2.21 -11.31
CA VAL A 37 -4.71 -2.03 -9.93
C VAL A 37 -5.24 -0.75 -9.32
N ALA A 38 -5.68 -0.82 -8.06
CA ALA A 38 -5.87 0.36 -7.22
C ALA A 38 -5.09 0.22 -5.92
N GLY A 39 -4.54 1.32 -5.42
CA GLY A 39 -3.77 1.25 -4.19
C GLY A 39 -3.79 2.56 -3.39
N THR A 40 -3.53 2.42 -2.10
CA THR A 40 -3.38 3.53 -1.15
C THR A 40 -2.01 3.47 -0.51
N SER A 41 -1.34 4.63 -0.38
CA SER A 41 -0.05 4.73 0.33
C SER A 41 1.00 3.78 -0.28
N MET A 42 1.57 2.88 0.52
CA MET A 42 2.51 1.88 0.01
C MET A 42 1.87 0.95 -1.02
N GLY A 43 0.58 0.67 -0.93
CA GLY A 43 -0.16 -0.06 -1.96
C GLY A 43 -0.22 0.70 -3.29
N ALA A 44 -0.31 2.04 -3.27
CA ALA A 44 -0.20 2.86 -4.47
C ALA A 44 1.22 2.83 -5.05
N LEU A 45 2.23 2.81 -4.20
CA LEU A 45 3.63 2.73 -4.64
C LEU A 45 3.92 1.38 -5.31
N VAL A 46 3.66 0.27 -4.64
CA VAL A 46 3.88 -1.08 -5.21
C VAL A 46 2.99 -1.32 -6.43
N GLY A 47 1.70 -0.95 -6.34
CA GLY A 47 0.76 -1.07 -7.45
C GLY A 47 1.14 -0.25 -8.67
N GLY A 48 1.66 0.97 -8.47
CA GLY A 48 2.17 1.83 -9.55
C GLY A 48 3.42 1.24 -10.23
N MET A 49 4.36 0.70 -9.44
CA MET A 49 5.53 0.00 -9.99
C MET A 49 5.12 -1.25 -10.76
N TYR A 50 4.17 -2.01 -10.26
CA TYR A 50 3.63 -3.18 -10.95
C TYR A 50 2.92 -2.78 -12.25
N ALA A 51 1.97 -1.86 -12.18
CA ALA A 51 1.17 -1.44 -13.34
C ALA A 51 2.01 -0.78 -14.44
N SER A 52 3.15 -0.18 -14.09
CA SER A 52 4.12 0.38 -15.04
C SER A 52 5.12 -0.66 -15.60
N GLY A 53 5.08 -1.92 -15.14
CA GLY A 53 6.00 -2.98 -15.56
C GLY A 53 7.38 -2.95 -14.89
N HIS A 54 7.52 -2.27 -13.75
CA HIS A 54 8.82 -2.07 -13.09
C HIS A 54 8.90 -2.70 -11.68
N LEU A 55 8.01 -3.64 -11.35
CA LEU A 55 7.96 -4.25 -10.02
C LEU A 55 9.27 -4.93 -9.63
N GLU A 56 9.90 -5.65 -10.57
CA GLU A 56 11.14 -6.37 -10.29
C GLU A 56 12.30 -5.43 -9.96
N ALA A 57 12.48 -4.35 -10.76
CA ALA A 57 13.49 -3.34 -10.48
C ALA A 57 13.27 -2.67 -9.12
N PHE A 58 12.02 -2.40 -8.78
CA PHE A 58 11.64 -1.85 -7.49
C PHE A 58 11.92 -2.82 -6.34
N LYS A 59 11.60 -4.11 -6.50
CA LYS A 59 11.88 -5.17 -5.52
C LYS A 59 13.38 -5.27 -5.23
N GLU A 60 14.21 -5.35 -6.26
CA GLU A 60 15.65 -5.42 -6.10
C GLU A 60 16.21 -4.18 -5.40
N TRP A 61 15.72 -3.00 -5.73
CA TRP A 61 16.09 -1.78 -5.01
C TRP A 61 15.70 -1.85 -3.53
N MET A 62 14.48 -2.28 -3.21
CA MET A 62 14.02 -2.46 -1.82
C MET A 62 14.94 -3.39 -1.04
N TYR A 63 15.48 -4.43 -1.67
CA TYR A 63 16.43 -5.38 -1.06
C TYR A 63 17.79 -4.77 -0.76
N THR A 64 18.14 -3.63 -1.35
CA THR A 64 19.38 -2.90 -1.04
C THR A 64 19.26 -1.99 0.18
N LEU A 65 18.04 -1.79 0.71
CA LEU A 65 17.79 -0.88 1.82
C LEU A 65 18.24 -1.52 3.15
N ASP A 66 19.25 -0.93 3.77
CA ASP A 66 19.63 -1.16 5.15
C ASP A 66 19.06 -0.08 6.09
N LYS A 67 19.24 -0.23 7.39
CA LYS A 67 18.75 0.74 8.38
C LYS A 67 19.25 2.16 8.14
N TYR A 68 20.50 2.31 7.72
CA TYR A 68 21.13 3.61 7.49
C TYR A 68 20.51 4.29 6.24
N LYS A 69 20.36 3.54 5.15
CA LYS A 69 19.72 4.04 3.92
C LYS A 69 18.27 4.42 4.17
N VAL A 70 17.50 3.58 4.86
CA VAL A 70 16.11 3.89 5.24
C VAL A 70 16.07 5.21 6.02
N PHE A 71 16.93 5.36 7.04
CA PHE A 71 16.98 6.57 7.83
C PHE A 71 17.33 7.81 6.99
N SER A 72 18.30 7.69 6.05
CA SER A 72 18.69 8.78 5.17
C SER A 72 17.60 9.17 4.15
N LEU A 73 16.82 8.21 3.67
CA LEU A 73 15.71 8.45 2.74
C LEU A 73 14.51 9.13 3.43
N VAL A 74 14.22 8.75 4.67
CA VAL A 74 13.13 9.33 5.45
C VAL A 74 13.49 10.71 5.99
N ASP A 75 14.76 11.15 5.87
CA ASP A 75 15.25 12.48 6.22
C ASP A 75 14.59 13.09 7.48
N PHE A 76 14.86 12.48 8.64
CA PHE A 76 14.47 13.03 9.94
C PHE A 76 15.25 14.32 10.29
N ALA A 77 15.72 15.06 9.27
CA ALA A 77 16.26 16.37 9.50
C ALA A 77 15.20 17.20 10.21
N LEU A 78 15.49 17.53 11.45
CA LEU A 78 14.79 18.52 12.27
C LEU A 78 14.72 19.85 11.50
N SER A 79 13.82 19.92 10.52
CA SER A 79 13.45 21.22 9.99
C SER A 79 12.56 21.89 11.05
N THR A 80 12.64 23.19 11.16
CA THR A 80 11.77 23.99 12.04
C THR A 80 10.27 23.74 11.81
N GLU A 81 9.91 23.00 10.75
CA GLU A 81 8.56 22.59 10.40
C GLU A 81 8.27 21.10 10.66
N GLY A 82 9.24 20.34 11.20
CA GLY A 82 9.05 18.97 11.75
C GLY A 82 8.68 17.84 10.80
N LEU A 83 8.52 18.09 9.49
CA LEU A 83 8.04 17.10 8.53
C LEU A 83 9.02 16.86 7.38
N VAL A 84 9.18 15.60 7.00
CA VAL A 84 10.03 15.14 5.90
C VAL A 84 9.44 15.61 4.55
N LYS A 85 10.28 16.14 3.65
CA LYS A 85 9.82 16.57 2.32
C LYS A 85 9.39 15.42 1.40
N GLY A 86 9.86 14.18 1.65
CA GLY A 86 9.59 13.00 0.84
C GLY A 86 10.23 13.00 -0.56
N ASN A 87 10.92 14.06 -0.92
CA ASN A 87 11.51 14.21 -2.26
C ASN A 87 12.71 13.27 -2.49
N ARG A 88 13.42 12.88 -1.42
CA ARG A 88 14.57 11.96 -1.54
C ARG A 88 14.14 10.55 -1.95
N VAL A 89 13.05 10.04 -1.37
CA VAL A 89 12.49 8.75 -1.75
C VAL A 89 12.06 8.77 -3.22
N ILE A 90 11.29 9.78 -3.61
CA ILE A 90 10.85 9.94 -5.00
C ILE A 90 12.04 10.17 -5.95
N GLY A 91 13.05 10.94 -5.54
CA GLY A 91 14.27 11.14 -6.31
C GLY A 91 15.03 9.84 -6.59
N ALA A 92 15.28 9.05 -5.55
CA ALA A 92 15.92 7.74 -5.68
C ALA A 92 15.11 6.77 -6.57
N MET A 93 13.79 6.84 -6.51
CA MET A 93 12.93 6.02 -7.37
C MET A 93 12.95 6.48 -8.82
N LYS A 94 13.02 7.80 -9.09
CA LYS A 94 13.12 8.34 -10.46
C LYS A 94 14.45 7.99 -11.14
N GLU A 95 15.51 7.76 -10.37
CA GLU A 95 16.78 7.25 -10.89
C GLU A 95 16.67 5.77 -11.31
N LEU A 96 15.79 5.02 -10.67
CA LEU A 96 15.57 3.61 -10.94
C LEU A 96 14.56 3.35 -12.07
N VAL A 97 13.45 4.09 -12.03
CA VAL A 97 12.32 3.92 -12.95
C VAL A 97 11.92 5.29 -13.51
N PRO A 98 11.86 5.45 -14.84
CA PRO A 98 11.42 6.71 -15.45
C PRO A 98 10.01 7.11 -15.02
N ASP A 99 9.77 8.43 -14.88
CA ASP A 99 8.42 8.93 -14.65
C ASP A 99 7.56 8.74 -15.90
N VAL A 100 6.42 8.12 -15.74
CA VAL A 100 5.48 7.84 -16.83
C VAL A 100 4.13 8.48 -16.54
N LYS A 101 3.33 8.69 -17.58
CA LYS A 101 1.94 9.09 -17.40
C LYS A 101 1.09 7.88 -17.07
N ILE A 102 0.27 7.97 -16.02
CA ILE A 102 -0.59 6.87 -15.55
C ILE A 102 -1.48 6.35 -16.68
N GLU A 103 -2.06 7.25 -17.47
CA GLU A 103 -2.93 6.91 -18.60
C GLU A 103 -2.21 6.26 -19.79
N GLN A 104 -0.88 6.14 -19.75
CA GLN A 104 -0.05 5.48 -20.76
C GLN A 104 0.57 4.18 -20.25
N MET A 105 0.30 3.80 -19.01
CA MET A 105 0.85 2.58 -18.43
C MET A 105 0.21 1.32 -19.03
N PRO A 106 0.92 0.18 -19.02
CA PRO A 106 0.39 -1.10 -19.52
C PRO A 106 -0.92 -1.53 -18.87
N LEU A 107 -1.08 -1.26 -17.56
CA LEU A 107 -2.29 -1.60 -16.82
C LEU A 107 -2.98 -0.34 -16.29
N PRO A 108 -4.32 -0.27 -16.31
CA PRO A 108 -5.09 0.74 -15.59
C PRO A 108 -4.69 0.79 -14.13
N PHE A 109 -4.41 2.01 -13.63
CA PHE A 109 -3.96 2.23 -12.27
C PHE A 109 -4.65 3.42 -11.63
N ALA A 110 -5.02 3.27 -10.34
CA ALA A 110 -5.57 4.33 -9.51
C ALA A 110 -4.80 4.41 -8.18
N ALA A 111 -4.24 5.59 -7.87
CA ALA A 111 -3.71 5.91 -6.56
C ALA A 111 -4.70 6.76 -5.78
N VAL A 112 -4.86 6.48 -4.48
CA VAL A 112 -5.78 7.22 -3.62
C VAL A 112 -5.01 8.16 -2.68
N ALA A 113 -5.46 9.41 -2.61
CA ALA A 113 -5.06 10.43 -1.65
C ALA A 113 -6.30 11.03 -0.98
N ALA A 114 -6.11 11.85 0.04
CA ALA A 114 -7.18 12.60 0.70
C ALA A 114 -6.90 14.10 0.62
N ASP A 115 -7.92 14.91 0.37
CA ASP A 115 -7.81 16.37 0.49
C ASP A 115 -8.10 16.78 1.93
N LEU A 116 -7.07 17.27 2.61
CA LEU A 116 -7.13 17.66 4.02
C LEU A 116 -8.13 18.81 4.28
N LEU A 117 -8.39 19.66 3.29
CA LEU A 117 -9.26 20.82 3.45
C LEU A 117 -10.75 20.46 3.36
N THR A 118 -11.08 19.43 2.58
CA THR A 118 -12.48 19.05 2.34
C THR A 118 -12.85 17.70 2.94
N GLY A 119 -11.87 16.91 3.39
CA GLY A 119 -12.06 15.52 3.82
C GLY A 119 -12.44 14.55 2.71
N ARG A 120 -12.36 14.97 1.44
CA ARG A 120 -12.75 14.14 0.31
C ARG A 120 -11.61 13.26 -0.16
N GLU A 121 -11.98 12.08 -0.62
CA GLU A 121 -11.09 11.20 -1.37
C GLU A 121 -10.71 11.84 -2.71
N VAL A 122 -9.43 11.69 -3.10
CA VAL A 122 -8.91 12.13 -4.38
C VAL A 122 -8.29 10.94 -5.10
N VAL A 123 -8.89 10.54 -6.22
CA VAL A 123 -8.43 9.42 -7.05
C VAL A 123 -7.54 9.98 -8.17
N LEU A 124 -6.34 9.44 -8.29
CA LEU A 124 -5.29 9.88 -9.20
C LEU A 124 -5.06 8.79 -10.25
N GLU A 125 -5.72 8.92 -11.39
CA GLU A 125 -5.71 7.98 -12.53
C GLU A 125 -5.04 8.56 -13.77
N ARG A 126 -4.55 9.79 -13.69
CA ARG A 126 -3.93 10.54 -14.79
C ARG A 126 -2.81 11.44 -14.28
N GLY A 127 -1.88 11.73 -15.17
CA GLY A 127 -0.73 12.59 -14.87
C GLY A 127 0.51 11.78 -14.50
N GLY A 128 1.50 12.42 -13.90
CA GLY A 128 2.77 11.77 -13.52
C GLY A 128 2.55 10.71 -12.43
N LEU A 129 3.13 9.53 -12.65
CA LEU A 129 3.04 8.42 -11.69
C LEU A 129 3.61 8.82 -10.33
N TYR A 130 4.77 9.45 -10.32
CA TYR A 130 5.40 9.86 -9.05
C TYR A 130 4.68 11.00 -8.35
N ASP A 131 3.98 11.87 -9.09
CA ASP A 131 3.13 12.90 -8.47
C ASP A 131 1.94 12.25 -7.74
N ALA A 132 1.34 11.23 -8.34
CA ALA A 132 0.25 10.48 -7.72
C ALA A 132 0.74 9.67 -6.50
N ILE A 133 1.85 8.93 -6.63
CA ILE A 133 2.47 8.20 -5.53
C ILE A 133 2.83 9.17 -4.40
N ARG A 134 3.50 10.30 -4.70
CA ARG A 134 3.92 11.28 -3.71
C ARG A 134 2.74 11.84 -2.90
N ALA A 135 1.61 12.07 -3.55
CA ALA A 135 0.38 12.49 -2.86
C ALA A 135 -0.15 11.36 -1.95
N SER A 136 -0.24 10.13 -2.49
CA SER A 136 -0.78 8.96 -1.78
C SER A 136 0.03 8.53 -0.56
N ILE A 137 1.37 8.73 -0.57
CA ILE A 137 2.26 8.38 0.57
C ILE A 137 2.48 9.54 1.55
N SER A 138 1.74 10.64 1.45
CA SER A 138 1.89 11.82 2.32
C SER A 138 1.32 11.60 3.71
N ILE A 139 1.89 10.63 4.46
CA ILE A 139 1.46 10.23 5.80
C ILE A 139 1.48 11.45 6.73
N PRO A 140 0.35 11.84 7.35
CA PRO A 140 0.31 12.91 8.34
C PRO A 140 1.32 12.66 9.46
N SER A 141 1.94 13.72 9.94
CA SER A 141 3.03 13.70 10.93
C SER A 141 4.38 13.12 10.47
N VAL A 142 4.46 12.50 9.29
CA VAL A 142 5.71 11.99 8.69
C VAL A 142 6.13 12.85 7.51
N PHE A 143 5.28 12.98 6.50
CA PHE A 143 5.58 13.71 5.28
C PHE A 143 4.78 15.01 5.17
N ARG A 144 5.38 16.01 4.50
CA ARG A 144 4.67 17.24 4.15
C ARG A 144 3.54 16.92 3.17
N PRO A 145 2.34 17.51 3.37
CA PRO A 145 1.25 17.43 2.40
C PRO A 145 1.68 17.96 1.02
N VAL A 146 1.04 17.44 -0.03
CA VAL A 146 1.25 17.89 -1.41
C VAL A 146 0.19 18.93 -1.78
N ARG A 147 0.61 20.11 -2.23
CA ARG A 147 -0.32 21.12 -2.79
C ARG A 147 -0.55 20.85 -4.27
N ARG A 148 -1.84 20.72 -4.67
CA ARG A 148 -2.25 20.53 -6.07
C ARG A 148 -3.45 21.42 -6.37
N GLY A 149 -3.21 22.56 -7.01
CA GLY A 149 -4.23 23.60 -7.15
C GLY A 149 -4.69 24.09 -5.78
N ASN A 150 -6.00 24.04 -5.54
CA ASN A 150 -6.61 24.44 -4.25
C ASN A 150 -6.65 23.30 -3.21
N MET A 151 -6.18 22.11 -3.55
CA MET A 151 -6.18 20.95 -2.64
C MET A 151 -4.88 20.86 -1.84
N VAL A 152 -4.98 20.31 -0.63
CA VAL A 152 -3.87 19.95 0.22
C VAL A 152 -3.94 18.43 0.46
N LEU A 153 -3.16 17.68 -0.32
CA LEU A 153 -3.25 16.22 -0.36
C LEU A 153 -2.39 15.59 0.73
N VAL A 154 -2.99 14.65 1.43
CA VAL A 154 -2.38 13.74 2.41
C VAL A 154 -2.63 12.29 2.01
N ASP A 155 -2.02 11.36 2.75
CA ASP A 155 -2.15 9.92 2.54
C ASP A 155 -3.63 9.48 2.45
N GLY A 156 -3.93 8.67 1.44
CA GLY A 156 -5.27 8.16 1.18
C GLY A 156 -5.81 7.25 2.30
N GLY A 157 -4.93 6.66 3.11
CA GLY A 157 -5.31 5.86 4.27
C GLY A 157 -6.17 6.62 5.28
N THR A 158 -6.14 7.94 5.25
CA THR A 158 -7.01 8.80 6.07
C THR A 158 -8.50 8.60 5.77
N VAL A 159 -8.87 8.23 4.54
CA VAL A 159 -10.28 8.11 4.10
C VAL A 159 -10.61 6.79 3.43
N ASN A 160 -9.64 6.15 2.76
CA ASN A 160 -9.84 4.89 2.04
C ASN A 160 -8.55 4.05 2.04
N PRO A 161 -8.24 3.35 3.14
CA PRO A 161 -7.02 2.57 3.30
C PRO A 161 -6.97 1.33 2.40
N LEU A 162 -8.10 0.78 1.98
CA LEU A 162 -8.23 -0.37 1.08
C LEU A 162 -9.24 -0.03 -0.04
N PRO A 163 -8.79 0.54 -1.17
CA PRO A 163 -9.65 1.20 -2.14
C PRO A 163 -10.38 0.24 -3.10
N LEU A 164 -11.20 -0.67 -2.55
CA LEU A 164 -11.97 -1.68 -3.29
C LEU A 164 -12.93 -1.07 -4.32
N ASN A 165 -13.40 0.15 -4.06
CA ASN A 165 -14.30 0.91 -4.93
C ASN A 165 -13.58 1.69 -6.04
N ARG A 166 -12.26 1.58 -6.17
CA ARG A 166 -11.45 2.38 -7.10
C ARG A 166 -10.71 1.57 -8.16
N VAL A 167 -10.69 0.26 -8.02
CA VAL A 167 -10.12 -0.59 -9.07
C VAL A 167 -11.12 -0.72 -10.24
N ARG A 168 -10.60 -0.60 -11.45
CA ARG A 168 -11.41 -0.88 -12.66
C ARG A 168 -11.73 -2.36 -12.71
N ARG A 169 -13.03 -2.69 -12.85
CA ARG A 169 -13.52 -4.08 -12.96
C ARG A 169 -14.26 -4.27 -14.27
N GLU A 170 -14.11 -5.47 -14.82
CA GLU A 170 -14.91 -5.96 -15.93
C GLU A 170 -15.72 -7.19 -15.48
N PRO A 171 -16.83 -7.53 -16.16
CA PRO A 171 -17.59 -8.74 -15.83
C PRO A 171 -16.69 -9.99 -15.88
N GLY A 172 -16.75 -10.79 -14.82
CA GLY A 172 -15.94 -12.01 -14.69
C GLY A 172 -14.59 -11.83 -14.02
N ASP A 173 -14.21 -10.59 -13.66
CA ASP A 173 -12.99 -10.36 -12.89
C ASP A 173 -13.11 -10.82 -11.44
N VAL A 174 -12.09 -11.49 -10.96
CA VAL A 174 -11.89 -11.79 -9.54
C VAL A 174 -11.44 -10.52 -8.83
N LEU A 175 -12.20 -10.02 -7.85
CA LEU A 175 -11.75 -8.91 -7.00
C LEU A 175 -10.82 -9.43 -5.93
N VAL A 176 -9.54 -9.11 -6.06
CA VAL A 176 -8.50 -9.51 -5.10
C VAL A 176 -8.11 -8.32 -4.25
N ALA A 177 -8.19 -8.47 -2.93
CA ALA A 177 -7.73 -7.48 -1.96
C ALA A 177 -6.52 -7.99 -1.20
N VAL A 178 -5.49 -7.16 -1.03
CA VAL A 178 -4.34 -7.44 -0.16
C VAL A 178 -4.31 -6.39 0.95
N ASP A 179 -4.67 -6.81 2.16
CA ASP A 179 -4.64 -5.99 3.37
C ASP A 179 -3.40 -6.34 4.22
N VAL A 180 -2.44 -5.44 4.27
CA VAL A 180 -1.20 -5.57 5.04
C VAL A 180 -1.27 -4.85 6.40
N SER A 181 -2.44 -4.43 6.79
CA SER A 181 -2.75 -3.75 8.04
C SER A 181 -3.92 -4.40 8.76
N ALA A 182 -4.14 -5.69 8.52
CA ALA A 182 -5.16 -6.48 9.20
C ALA A 182 -5.04 -6.39 10.74
N PRO A 183 -6.13 -6.60 11.49
CA PRO A 183 -6.11 -6.52 12.96
C PRO A 183 -4.98 -7.33 13.59
N PHE A 184 -4.55 -6.89 14.77
CA PHE A 184 -3.50 -7.56 15.53
C PHE A 184 -3.89 -9.01 15.86
N SER A 185 -2.89 -9.89 15.90
CA SER A 185 -3.07 -11.22 16.43
C SER A 185 -3.41 -11.18 17.94
N ASP A 186 -4.19 -12.15 18.42
CA ASP A 186 -4.58 -12.23 19.84
C ASP A 186 -3.38 -12.27 20.80
N GLU A 187 -2.24 -12.82 20.35
CA GLU A 187 -1.00 -12.88 21.13
C GLU A 187 -0.39 -11.49 21.40
N MET A 188 -0.57 -10.54 20.50
CA MET A 188 0.02 -9.21 20.63
C MET A 188 -0.88 -8.25 21.42
N ALA A 189 -2.20 -8.42 21.39
CA ALA A 189 -3.12 -7.64 22.21
C ALA A 189 -2.74 -7.72 23.71
N ALA A 190 -2.18 -8.84 24.15
CA ALA A 190 -1.69 -9.03 25.52
C ALA A 190 -0.35 -8.31 25.83
N ARG A 191 0.45 -7.91 24.84
CA ARG A 191 1.79 -7.32 25.03
C ARG A 191 1.83 -5.79 25.03
N VAL A 192 0.81 -5.10 24.53
CA VAL A 192 0.81 -3.64 24.29
C VAL A 192 0.69 -2.77 25.56
N SER A 193 0.57 -3.36 26.74
CA SER A 193 0.20 -2.61 27.96
C SER A 193 1.29 -1.74 28.61
N SER A 194 2.56 -1.70 28.15
CA SER A 194 3.65 -1.25 29.04
C SER A 194 4.25 0.14 28.82
N SER A 195 3.98 0.90 27.76
CA SER A 195 4.37 2.33 27.68
C SER A 195 3.69 3.08 26.53
N LEU A 196 2.52 3.63 26.80
CA LEU A 196 1.81 4.54 25.88
C LEU A 196 2.31 5.98 26.08
N ASN A 197 2.95 6.56 25.06
CA ASN A 197 3.19 8.00 24.98
C ASN A 197 2.17 8.63 24.01
N TYR A 198 2.06 9.96 24.06
CA TYR A 198 1.12 10.73 23.24
C TYR A 198 1.18 10.40 21.74
N TYR A 199 2.38 10.29 21.18
CA TYR A 199 2.59 9.99 19.77
C TYR A 199 2.11 8.56 19.43
N LYS A 200 2.41 7.58 20.28
CA LYS A 200 1.96 6.19 20.11
C LYS A 200 0.42 6.10 20.17
N VAL A 201 -0.22 6.86 21.06
CA VAL A 201 -1.70 6.86 21.14
C VAL A 201 -2.31 7.40 19.84
N ILE A 202 -1.82 8.53 19.32
CA ILE A 202 -2.32 9.11 18.07
C ILE A 202 -2.14 8.17 16.89
N THR A 203 -0.94 7.59 16.73
CA THR A 203 -0.64 6.69 15.60
C THR A 203 -1.46 5.41 15.68
N ALA A 204 -1.58 4.80 16.87
CA ALA A 204 -2.41 3.61 17.08
C ALA A 204 -3.91 3.91 16.86
N SER A 205 -4.41 5.06 17.31
CA SER A 205 -5.79 5.45 17.05
C SER A 205 -6.07 5.62 15.55
N SER A 206 -5.14 6.24 14.81
CA SER A 206 -5.25 6.36 13.37
C SER A 206 -5.23 4.98 12.68
N GLU A 207 -4.39 4.06 13.13
CA GLU A 207 -4.32 2.70 12.61
C GLU A 207 -5.62 1.92 12.87
N ILE A 208 -6.19 2.01 14.07
CA ILE A 208 -7.49 1.41 14.41
C ILE A 208 -8.60 1.95 13.49
N MET A 209 -8.65 3.26 13.26
CA MET A 209 -9.63 3.86 12.35
C MET A 209 -9.47 3.33 10.92
N GLN A 210 -8.24 3.23 10.41
CA GLN A 210 -7.96 2.69 9.09
C GLN A 210 -8.36 1.22 8.96
N GLN A 211 -8.03 0.40 9.96
CA GLN A 211 -8.46 -1.02 10.01
C GLN A 211 -9.98 -1.15 10.00
N HIS A 212 -10.67 -0.29 10.74
CA HIS A 212 -12.13 -0.29 10.78
C HIS A 212 -12.74 0.08 9.42
N ILE A 213 -12.19 1.12 8.75
CA ILE A 213 -12.62 1.51 7.41
C ILE A 213 -12.34 0.37 6.41
N ALA A 214 -11.15 -0.24 6.44
CA ALA A 214 -10.81 -1.36 5.55
C ALA A 214 -11.78 -2.52 5.70
N ARG A 215 -12.12 -2.89 6.93
CA ARG A 215 -13.13 -3.93 7.21
C ARG A 215 -14.49 -3.56 6.64
N LEU A 216 -14.97 -2.33 6.85
CA LEU A 216 -16.23 -1.88 6.26
C LEU A 216 -16.21 -1.91 4.73
N MET A 217 -15.08 -1.56 4.12
CA MET A 217 -14.90 -1.69 2.67
C MET A 217 -15.02 -3.14 2.22
N CYS A 218 -14.45 -4.09 2.94
CA CYS A 218 -14.59 -5.53 2.66
C CYS A 218 -16.05 -6.00 2.82
N GLU A 219 -16.76 -5.54 3.84
CA GLU A 219 -18.20 -5.88 4.06
C GLU A 219 -19.09 -5.36 2.92
N ILE A 220 -18.81 -4.16 2.40
CA ILE A 220 -19.59 -3.51 1.33
C ILE A 220 -19.26 -4.10 -0.04
N TYR A 221 -17.98 -4.22 -0.39
CA TYR A 221 -17.53 -4.58 -1.74
C TYR A 221 -17.23 -6.06 -1.93
N LYS A 222 -17.13 -6.82 -0.83
CA LYS A 222 -17.01 -8.29 -0.79
C LYS A 222 -15.98 -8.81 -1.79
N PRO A 223 -14.68 -8.60 -1.53
CA PRO A 223 -13.66 -9.15 -2.42
C PRO A 223 -13.79 -10.66 -2.53
N ASP A 224 -13.59 -11.20 -3.72
CA ASP A 224 -13.64 -12.64 -3.98
C ASP A 224 -12.48 -13.37 -3.31
N LEU A 225 -11.32 -12.69 -3.19
CA LEU A 225 -10.15 -13.18 -2.47
C LEU A 225 -9.58 -12.05 -1.59
N LEU A 226 -9.50 -12.29 -0.29
CA LEU A 226 -8.87 -11.39 0.69
C LEU A 226 -7.59 -12.04 1.21
N ILE A 227 -6.46 -11.36 1.01
CA ILE A 227 -5.15 -11.75 1.52
C ILE A 227 -4.79 -10.80 2.66
N GLU A 228 -4.60 -11.33 3.86
CA GLU A 228 -4.36 -10.55 5.06
C GLU A 228 -2.97 -10.80 5.65
N LEU A 229 -2.30 -9.71 6.03
CA LEU A 229 -1.09 -9.73 6.82
C LEU A 229 -1.32 -8.90 8.09
N PRO A 230 -1.22 -9.49 9.30
CA PRO A 230 -1.42 -8.78 10.55
C PRO A 230 -0.46 -7.60 10.74
N ALA A 231 -0.99 -6.48 11.25
CA ALA A 231 -0.25 -5.23 11.41
C ALA A 231 0.89 -5.31 12.43
N ASP A 232 0.85 -6.26 13.36
CA ASP A 232 1.84 -6.47 14.40
C ASP A 232 3.10 -7.22 13.94
N ARG A 233 3.08 -7.78 12.74
CA ARG A 233 4.19 -8.61 12.23
C ARG A 233 5.44 -7.80 11.89
N PHE A 234 5.28 -6.55 11.42
CA PHE A 234 6.37 -5.65 11.04
C PHE A 234 6.03 -4.21 11.40
N GLY A 235 7.05 -3.44 11.83
CA GLY A 235 6.92 -2.02 12.07
C GLY A 235 6.81 -1.21 10.76
N ILE A 236 6.09 -0.08 10.80
CA ILE A 236 5.80 0.76 9.62
C ILE A 236 7.03 1.38 8.94
N PHE A 237 8.21 1.35 9.60
CA PHE A 237 9.49 1.86 9.07
C PHE A 237 10.54 0.76 8.86
N GLU A 238 10.20 -0.52 8.98
CA GLU A 238 11.14 -1.64 8.86
C GLU A 238 11.45 -2.05 7.42
N PHE A 239 11.57 -1.08 6.50
CA PHE A 239 11.91 -1.33 5.09
C PHE A 239 13.21 -2.12 4.89
N TYR A 240 14.14 -2.07 5.86
CA TYR A 240 15.37 -2.86 5.85
C TYR A 240 15.14 -4.38 6.01
N ARG A 241 13.90 -4.80 6.30
CA ARG A 241 13.47 -6.20 6.32
C ARG A 241 12.71 -6.60 5.06
N ALA A 242 12.91 -5.90 3.95
CA ALA A 242 12.15 -6.07 2.71
C ALA A 242 12.05 -7.54 2.27
N ARG A 243 13.13 -8.32 2.35
CA ARG A 243 13.12 -9.75 1.98
C ARG A 243 12.15 -10.58 2.83
N GLU A 244 12.15 -10.36 4.14
CA GLU A 244 11.25 -11.05 5.07
C GLU A 244 9.80 -10.64 4.83
N ILE A 245 9.56 -9.35 4.54
CA ILE A 245 8.23 -8.80 4.31
C ILE A 245 7.65 -9.33 2.98
N VAL A 246 8.44 -9.38 1.91
CA VAL A 246 8.03 -9.97 0.62
C VAL A 246 7.64 -11.44 0.81
N GLU A 247 8.47 -12.23 1.51
CA GLU A 247 8.17 -13.63 1.76
C GLU A 247 6.91 -13.81 2.63
N ALA A 248 6.70 -12.94 3.62
CA ALA A 248 5.47 -12.95 4.41
C ALA A 248 4.22 -12.70 3.55
N GLY A 249 4.30 -11.79 2.58
CA GLY A 249 3.23 -11.54 1.62
C GLY A 249 2.95 -12.74 0.72
N ARG A 250 3.99 -13.41 0.24
CA ARG A 250 3.89 -14.65 -0.55
C ARG A 250 3.16 -15.74 0.22
N LEU A 251 3.58 -15.98 1.47
CA LEU A 251 2.97 -16.99 2.33
C LEU A 251 1.51 -16.67 2.66
N ALA A 252 1.19 -15.40 2.92
CA ALA A 252 -0.19 -14.96 3.16
C ALA A 252 -1.08 -15.21 1.93
N ALA A 253 -0.58 -14.88 0.72
CA ALA A 253 -1.31 -15.12 -0.51
C ALA A 253 -1.56 -16.62 -0.75
N ARG A 254 -0.55 -17.45 -0.53
CA ARG A 254 -0.66 -18.91 -0.66
C ARG A 254 -1.72 -19.48 0.28
N ALA A 255 -1.68 -19.10 1.56
CA ALA A 255 -2.65 -19.54 2.56
C ALA A 255 -4.09 -19.12 2.20
N ALA A 256 -4.29 -17.88 1.74
CA ALA A 256 -5.60 -17.40 1.32
C ALA A 256 -6.13 -18.16 0.09
N LEU A 257 -5.25 -18.47 -0.88
CA LEU A 257 -5.62 -19.24 -2.07
C LEU A 257 -5.99 -20.68 -1.74
N GLU A 258 -5.26 -21.35 -0.84
CA GLU A 258 -5.57 -22.70 -0.36
C GLU A 258 -6.95 -22.74 0.32
N GLN A 259 -7.24 -21.77 1.20
CA GLN A 259 -8.55 -21.65 1.85
C GLN A 259 -9.67 -21.40 0.84
N HIS A 260 -9.45 -20.54 -0.14
CA HIS A 260 -10.44 -20.23 -1.18
C HIS A 260 -10.78 -21.47 -2.02
N MET A 261 -9.81 -22.31 -2.37
CA MET A 261 -10.04 -23.55 -3.11
C MET A 261 -10.84 -24.58 -2.31
N VAL A 262 -10.65 -24.67 -0.99
CA VAL A 262 -11.39 -25.59 -0.12
C VAL A 262 -12.87 -25.20 0.00
N VAL A 263 -13.19 -23.89 -0.03
CA VAL A 263 -14.58 -23.40 0.09
C VAL A 263 -15.35 -23.49 -1.23
N ALA A 264 -14.62 -23.46 -2.36
CA ALA A 264 -15.22 -23.49 -3.71
C ALA A 264 -15.43 -24.91 -4.26
N GLY A 265 -14.92 -25.97 -3.61
CA GLY A 265 -15.07 -27.38 -3.97
C GLY A 265 -16.01 -28.11 -3.04
#